data_5b9338fb558eda929972161b12ce71ee
#
_entry.id   5b9338fb558eda929972161b12ce71ee
#
_cell.length_a   1.000
_cell.length_b   1.000
_cell.length_c   1.000
_cell.angle_alpha   90.00
_cell.angle_beta   90.00
_cell.angle_gamma   90.00
#
_symmetry.space_group_name_H-M   'P 1'
#
loop_
_entity.id
_entity.type
_entity.pdbx_description
1 polymer ?
#
loop_
_entity_poly.entity_id
_entity_poly.type
_entity_poly.pdbx_seq_one_letter_code
_entity_poly.pdbx_strand_id
1 'polypeptide(L)'
;ILAGEDAYDAMTLMAYNLMTTAQQKMLLDTAALTAIRVDMPWWNGNAIRDMAIGPREYMMIGDVNLMFYESYYAVFFNKAVAEKFQIPDPYVTVDEGKWTYDVYYSTAQAASADVNGDGEWTADADTYGVAMHSNAGQSMILALGQSPLTRDADGYPVYSGLSEAFIDAYQKVMTLYTDKQTTVKNGTAGVEKVDGGYQ
;
A
#
# COMPACT_ATOMS: atom_id res chain seq x y z
N ILE A 1 -7.27 14.34 25.92
CA ILE A 1 -8.53 14.77 25.26
C ILE A 1 -9.73 14.28 26.05
N LEU A 2 -9.89 12.96 26.27
CA LEU A 2 -11.04 12.40 27.01
C LEU A 2 -11.11 12.83 28.48
N ALA A 3 -9.98 13.17 29.08
CA ALA A 3 -9.91 13.69 30.46
C ALA A 3 -10.30 15.17 30.57
N GLY A 4 -10.64 15.85 29.47
CA GLY A 4 -11.01 17.27 29.45
C GLY A 4 -9.79 18.22 29.59
N GLU A 5 -8.59 17.72 29.44
CA GLU A 5 -7.40 18.56 29.41
C GLU A 5 -7.26 19.26 28.06
N ASP A 6 -7.08 20.55 28.06
CA ASP A 6 -6.84 21.41 26.89
C ASP A 6 -5.34 21.50 26.62
N ALA A 7 -4.73 20.34 26.31
CA ALA A 7 -3.27 20.22 26.15
C ALA A 7 -2.81 20.26 24.68
N TYR A 8 -3.71 20.00 23.73
CA TYR A 8 -3.37 19.89 22.31
C TYR A 8 -4.52 20.41 21.43
N ASP A 9 -4.19 21.27 20.47
CA ASP A 9 -5.13 21.79 19.47
C ASP A 9 -5.23 20.90 18.23
N ALA A 10 -4.13 20.23 17.88
CA ALA A 10 -4.03 19.34 16.72
C ALA A 10 -3.10 18.16 17.00
N MET A 11 -3.29 17.08 16.26
CA MET A 11 -2.46 15.89 16.35
C MET A 11 -2.20 15.29 14.97
N THR A 12 -1.05 14.65 14.81
CA THR A 12 -0.76 13.79 13.67
C THR A 12 -1.09 12.35 14.03
N LEU A 13 -1.92 11.70 13.22
CA LEU A 13 -2.38 10.33 13.41
C LEU A 13 -2.06 9.48 12.19
N MET A 14 -1.83 8.19 12.42
CA MET A 14 -1.86 7.20 11.35
C MET A 14 -3.30 7.03 10.86
N ALA A 15 -3.50 6.99 9.54
CA ALA A 15 -4.83 6.96 8.92
C ALA A 15 -5.73 5.81 9.44
N TYR A 16 -5.17 4.66 9.77
CA TYR A 16 -5.92 3.53 10.31
C TYR A 16 -6.54 3.80 11.70
N ASN A 17 -6.05 4.78 12.45
CA ASN A 17 -6.61 5.19 13.73
C ASN A 17 -7.75 6.21 13.58
N LEU A 18 -7.90 6.81 12.40
CA LEU A 18 -8.83 7.91 12.17
C LEU A 18 -10.26 7.52 12.49
N MET A 19 -10.73 6.38 11.96
CA MET A 19 -12.11 5.92 12.13
C MET A 19 -12.48 5.73 13.60
N THR A 20 -11.62 5.06 14.36
CA THR A 20 -11.85 4.84 15.79
C THR A 20 -11.89 6.15 16.58
N THR A 21 -10.97 7.07 16.25
CA THR A 21 -10.89 8.37 16.93
C THR A 21 -12.08 9.26 16.58
N ALA A 22 -12.55 9.23 15.34
CA ALA A 22 -13.75 9.95 14.91
C ALA A 22 -15.03 9.39 15.56
N GLN A 23 -15.16 8.06 15.66
CA GLN A 23 -16.28 7.41 16.34
C GLN A 23 -16.35 7.78 17.83
N GLN A 24 -15.21 7.99 18.47
CA GLN A 24 -15.11 8.45 19.86
C GLN A 24 -15.39 9.95 20.01
N LYS A 25 -15.74 10.66 18.92
CA LYS A 25 -16.01 12.09 18.89
C LYS A 25 -14.85 12.96 19.40
N MET A 26 -13.63 12.51 19.14
CA MET A 26 -12.40 13.20 19.55
C MET A 26 -11.86 14.15 18.47
N LEU A 27 -12.46 14.17 17.30
CA LEU A 27 -12.04 14.98 16.16
C LEU A 27 -13.14 15.96 15.78
N LEU A 28 -12.72 17.15 15.37
CA LEU A 28 -13.59 18.14 14.75
C LEU A 28 -13.83 17.78 13.28
N ASP A 29 -15.00 18.16 12.78
CA ASP A 29 -15.30 18.15 11.37
C ASP A 29 -14.53 19.29 10.68
N THR A 30 -13.51 18.95 9.89
CA THR A 30 -12.65 19.95 9.23
C THR A 30 -13.40 20.70 8.13
N ALA A 31 -14.46 20.13 7.55
CA ALA A 31 -15.32 20.83 6.60
C ALA A 31 -16.04 22.04 7.22
N ALA A 32 -16.22 22.05 8.54
CA ALA A 32 -16.82 23.18 9.27
C ALA A 32 -15.81 24.32 9.56
N LEU A 33 -14.52 24.10 9.32
CA LEU A 33 -13.46 25.08 9.61
C LEU A 33 -13.28 26.03 8.42
N THR A 34 -14.03 27.12 8.39
CA THR A 34 -14.05 28.08 7.26
C THR A 34 -12.72 28.77 6.99
N ALA A 35 -11.80 28.78 7.95
CA ALA A 35 -10.44 29.33 7.78
C ALA A 35 -9.52 28.40 7.00
N ILE A 36 -9.88 27.13 6.86
CA ILE A 36 -9.09 26.13 6.14
C ILE A 36 -9.68 25.93 4.75
N ARG A 37 -8.87 26.21 3.75
CA ARG A 37 -9.22 26.08 2.33
C ARG A 37 -8.72 24.72 1.83
N VAL A 38 -9.51 23.65 1.98
CA VAL A 38 -9.18 22.28 1.52
C VAL A 38 -9.13 22.15 -0.02
N ASP A 39 -9.63 23.14 -0.74
CA ASP A 39 -9.57 23.26 -2.19
C ASP A 39 -8.21 23.73 -2.73
N MET A 40 -7.30 24.14 -1.84
CA MET A 40 -5.98 24.63 -2.24
C MET A 40 -5.04 23.50 -2.67
N PRO A 41 -4.11 23.76 -3.61
CA PRO A 41 -3.31 22.71 -4.25
C PRO A 41 -2.34 21.97 -3.32
N TRP A 42 -2.03 22.50 -2.16
CA TRP A 42 -1.20 21.82 -1.16
C TRP A 42 -1.95 20.78 -0.33
N TRP A 43 -3.26 20.66 -0.50
CA TRP A 43 -4.06 19.59 0.11
C TRP A 43 -4.33 18.47 -0.88
N ASN A 44 -4.25 17.23 -0.40
CA ASN A 44 -4.69 16.07 -1.19
C ASN A 44 -6.21 15.89 -1.05
N GLY A 45 -6.97 16.63 -1.86
CA GLY A 45 -8.44 16.60 -1.82
C GLY A 45 -9.04 15.22 -2.13
N ASN A 46 -8.35 14.37 -2.88
CA ASN A 46 -8.81 12.99 -3.12
C ASN A 46 -8.74 12.18 -1.83
N ALA A 47 -7.59 12.19 -1.15
CA ALA A 47 -7.42 11.46 0.10
C ALA A 47 -8.36 11.98 1.20
N ILE A 48 -8.58 13.29 1.29
CA ILE A 48 -9.53 13.89 2.24
C ILE A 48 -10.94 13.36 1.99
N ARG A 49 -11.41 13.37 0.72
CA ARG A 49 -12.73 12.83 0.36
C ARG A 49 -12.82 11.33 0.61
N ASP A 50 -11.78 10.58 0.27
CA ASP A 50 -11.77 9.12 0.41
C ASP A 50 -11.77 8.67 1.89
N MET A 51 -11.34 9.54 2.79
CA MET A 51 -11.35 9.30 4.23
C MET A 51 -12.53 9.97 4.96
N ALA A 52 -13.42 10.68 4.24
CA ALA A 52 -14.61 11.28 4.83
C ALA A 52 -15.60 10.21 5.33
N ILE A 53 -16.37 10.53 6.35
CA ILE A 53 -17.40 9.66 6.93
C ILE A 53 -18.75 10.35 6.76
N GLY A 54 -19.53 9.92 5.78
CA GLY A 54 -20.71 10.64 5.35
C GLY A 54 -20.32 12.05 4.88
N PRO A 55 -21.03 13.10 5.31
CA PRO A 55 -20.73 14.48 4.90
C PRO A 55 -19.58 15.12 5.69
N ARG A 56 -18.90 14.39 6.57
CA ARG A 56 -17.91 14.94 7.49
C ARG A 56 -16.50 14.56 7.12
N GLU A 57 -15.60 15.52 7.19
CA GLU A 57 -14.17 15.38 6.98
C GLU A 57 -13.45 15.48 8.33
N TYR A 58 -12.59 14.52 8.65
CA TYR A 58 -11.88 14.49 9.93
C TYR A 58 -10.37 14.50 9.78
N MET A 59 -9.89 14.51 8.55
CA MET A 59 -8.48 14.43 8.25
C MET A 59 -8.09 15.50 7.23
N MET A 60 -6.95 16.10 7.47
CA MET A 60 -6.27 16.92 6.49
C MET A 60 -4.92 16.29 6.15
N ILE A 61 -4.71 16.03 4.88
CA ILE A 61 -3.47 15.47 4.36
C ILE A 61 -3.00 16.27 3.14
N GLY A 62 -1.71 16.51 3.06
CA GLY A 62 -1.11 17.28 1.99
C GLY A 62 0.34 17.60 2.28
N ASP A 63 0.88 18.65 1.67
CA ASP A 63 2.30 19.02 1.71
C ASP A 63 2.84 19.31 3.12
N VAL A 64 1.98 19.62 4.06
CA VAL A 64 2.34 19.80 5.48
C VAL A 64 2.75 18.48 6.15
N ASN A 65 2.35 17.35 5.59
CA ASN A 65 2.62 16.04 6.16
C ASN A 65 3.73 15.32 5.39
N LEU A 66 4.98 15.43 5.84
CA LEU A 66 6.14 14.80 5.21
C LEU A 66 6.01 13.27 5.15
N MET A 67 5.40 12.63 6.16
CA MET A 67 5.14 11.19 6.17
C MET A 67 4.30 10.74 4.98
N PHE A 68 3.49 11.61 4.41
CA PHE A 68 2.72 11.29 3.22
C PHE A 68 3.64 10.95 2.03
N TYR A 69 4.75 11.68 1.88
CA TYR A 69 5.72 11.47 0.81
C TYR A 69 6.68 10.30 1.07
N GLU A 70 6.83 9.89 2.32
CA GLU A 70 7.69 8.78 2.72
C GLU A 70 6.97 7.42 2.73
N SER A 71 5.64 7.44 2.67
CA SER A 71 4.79 6.24 2.86
C SER A 71 4.20 5.69 1.57
N TYR A 72 4.79 6.01 0.41
CA TYR A 72 4.34 5.45 -0.86
C TYR A 72 4.79 4.00 -1.02
N TYR A 73 3.89 3.16 -1.50
CA TYR A 73 4.28 1.87 -2.04
C TYR A 73 4.92 2.06 -3.40
N ALA A 74 6.15 1.58 -3.55
CA ALA A 74 6.90 1.63 -4.79
C ALA A 74 7.54 0.28 -5.06
N VAL A 75 7.73 -0.05 -6.33
CA VAL A 75 8.51 -1.21 -6.75
C VAL A 75 9.95 -0.74 -7.00
N PHE A 76 10.86 -1.19 -6.15
CA PHE A 76 12.29 -0.97 -6.36
C PHE A 76 12.84 -2.03 -7.30
N PHE A 77 13.59 -1.60 -8.29
CA PHE A 77 14.12 -2.45 -9.32
C PHE A 77 15.65 -2.61 -9.16
N ASN A 78 16.09 -3.84 -8.94
CA ASN A 78 17.51 -4.15 -8.83
C ASN A 78 18.12 -4.38 -10.22
N LYS A 79 18.84 -3.38 -10.72
CA LYS A 79 19.44 -3.41 -12.07
C LYS A 79 20.44 -4.53 -12.25
N ALA A 80 21.23 -4.88 -11.23
CA ALA A 80 22.22 -5.95 -11.33
C ALA A 80 21.57 -7.34 -11.44
N VAL A 81 20.48 -7.56 -10.70
CA VAL A 81 19.66 -8.78 -10.81
C VAL A 81 19.02 -8.86 -12.19
N ALA A 82 18.46 -7.75 -12.66
CA ALA A 82 17.84 -7.70 -13.97
C ALA A 82 18.85 -8.01 -15.10
N GLU A 83 20.05 -7.46 -15.05
CA GLU A 83 21.11 -7.75 -16.01
C GLU A 83 21.51 -9.24 -15.97
N LYS A 84 21.71 -9.80 -14.78
CA LYS A 84 22.03 -11.23 -14.59
C LYS A 84 21.00 -12.15 -15.23
N PHE A 85 19.71 -11.83 -15.08
CA PHE A 85 18.62 -12.65 -15.59
C PHE A 85 18.06 -12.17 -16.95
N GLN A 86 18.72 -11.19 -17.58
CA GLN A 86 18.31 -10.63 -18.87
C GLN A 86 16.86 -10.11 -18.87
N ILE A 87 16.43 -9.53 -17.76
CA ILE A 87 15.11 -8.92 -17.61
C ILE A 87 15.08 -7.61 -18.41
N PRO A 88 14.07 -7.41 -19.27
CA PRO A 88 13.89 -6.14 -19.97
C PRO A 88 13.74 -4.97 -18.99
N ASP A 89 14.18 -3.78 -19.41
CA ASP A 89 14.04 -2.58 -18.60
C ASP A 89 12.55 -2.29 -18.33
N PRO A 90 12.10 -2.33 -17.05
CA PRO A 90 10.70 -2.12 -16.73
C PRO A 90 10.23 -0.69 -17.03
N TYR A 91 11.13 0.30 -17.07
CA TYR A 91 10.77 1.68 -17.45
C TYR A 91 10.23 1.74 -18.88
N VAL A 92 10.83 0.99 -19.81
CA VAL A 92 10.32 0.90 -21.18
C VAL A 92 8.92 0.31 -21.20
N THR A 93 8.69 -0.75 -20.44
CA THR A 93 7.38 -1.41 -20.36
C THR A 93 6.32 -0.50 -19.75
N VAL A 94 6.70 0.33 -18.76
CA VAL A 94 5.82 1.35 -18.14
C VAL A 94 5.50 2.45 -19.16
N ASP A 95 6.49 2.99 -19.86
CA ASP A 95 6.30 4.07 -20.84
C ASP A 95 5.43 3.63 -22.01
N GLU A 96 5.47 2.36 -22.38
CA GLU A 96 4.60 1.77 -23.39
C GLU A 96 3.18 1.44 -22.87
N GLY A 97 2.89 1.67 -21.60
CA GLY A 97 1.60 1.33 -20.97
C GLY A 97 1.35 -0.18 -20.86
N LYS A 98 2.39 -1.00 -20.92
CA LYS A 98 2.29 -2.47 -20.88
C LYS A 98 2.62 -3.07 -19.51
N TRP A 99 2.96 -2.26 -18.51
CA TRP A 99 3.26 -2.72 -17.17
C TRP A 99 1.97 -3.14 -16.45
N THR A 100 1.66 -4.42 -16.53
CA THR A 100 0.50 -5.04 -15.88
C THR A 100 0.92 -5.93 -14.72
N TYR A 101 -0.03 -6.35 -13.90
CA TYR A 101 0.24 -7.30 -12.83
C TYR A 101 0.84 -8.62 -13.35
N ASP A 102 0.32 -9.13 -14.47
CA ASP A 102 0.81 -10.37 -15.07
C ASP A 102 2.25 -10.23 -15.58
N VAL A 103 2.60 -9.05 -16.13
CA VAL A 103 3.99 -8.73 -16.51
C VAL A 103 4.88 -8.62 -15.28
N TYR A 104 4.42 -7.97 -14.22
CA TYR A 104 5.14 -7.91 -12.95
C TYR A 104 5.46 -9.30 -12.40
N TYR A 105 4.45 -10.18 -12.34
CA TYR A 105 4.63 -11.55 -11.84
C TYR A 105 5.57 -12.37 -12.73
N SER A 106 5.38 -12.35 -14.04
CA SER A 106 6.25 -13.10 -14.96
C SER A 106 7.71 -12.59 -14.92
N THR A 107 7.89 -11.29 -14.74
CA THR A 107 9.22 -10.68 -14.55
C THR A 107 9.87 -11.18 -13.25
N ALA A 108 9.10 -11.23 -12.17
CA ALA A 108 9.56 -11.77 -10.90
C ALA A 108 9.94 -13.26 -11.01
N GLN A 109 9.12 -14.07 -11.67
CA GLN A 109 9.44 -15.49 -11.90
C GLN A 109 10.72 -15.66 -12.72
N ALA A 110 10.91 -14.86 -13.76
CA ALA A 110 12.12 -14.90 -14.59
C ALA A 110 13.41 -14.51 -13.84
N ALA A 111 13.28 -13.72 -12.77
CA ALA A 111 14.39 -13.32 -11.89
C ALA A 111 14.63 -14.29 -10.72
N SER A 112 13.86 -15.37 -10.61
CA SER A 112 13.97 -16.35 -9.53
C SER A 112 14.86 -17.53 -9.94
N ALA A 113 15.71 -17.99 -9.04
CA ALA A 113 16.58 -19.14 -9.30
C ALA A 113 16.94 -19.88 -8.01
N ASP A 114 16.83 -21.19 -8.03
CA ASP A 114 17.49 -22.11 -7.10
C ASP A 114 18.97 -22.16 -7.48
N VAL A 115 19.80 -21.42 -6.77
CA VAL A 115 21.19 -21.17 -7.16
C VAL A 115 22.09 -22.34 -6.80
N ASN A 116 21.81 -23.03 -5.71
CA ASN A 116 22.59 -24.18 -5.26
C ASN A 116 22.09 -25.52 -5.83
N GLY A 117 20.87 -25.54 -6.41
CA GLY A 117 20.31 -26.70 -7.09
C GLY A 117 19.85 -27.82 -6.14
N ASP A 118 19.59 -27.51 -4.87
CA ASP A 118 19.16 -28.49 -3.87
C ASP A 118 17.63 -28.73 -3.83
N GLY A 119 16.87 -27.88 -4.53
CA GLY A 119 15.42 -27.93 -4.61
C GLY A 119 14.73 -27.29 -3.39
N GLU A 120 15.50 -26.78 -2.43
CA GLU A 120 14.98 -26.05 -1.27
C GLU A 120 15.24 -24.56 -1.44
N TRP A 121 14.18 -23.75 -1.25
CA TRP A 121 14.25 -22.31 -1.43
C TRP A 121 14.53 -21.59 -0.10
N THR A 122 15.70 -20.97 -0.01
CA THR A 122 16.15 -20.22 1.16
C THR A 122 16.68 -18.85 0.77
N ALA A 123 16.47 -17.85 1.63
CA ALA A 123 16.81 -16.46 1.31
C ALA A 123 18.32 -16.18 1.28
N ASP A 124 19.13 -17.03 1.90
CA ASP A 124 20.59 -16.94 1.96
C ASP A 124 21.31 -17.69 0.82
N ALA A 125 20.65 -18.65 0.17
CA ALA A 125 21.23 -19.45 -0.89
C ALA A 125 20.69 -19.11 -2.28
N ASP A 126 19.45 -18.61 -2.37
CA ASP A 126 18.74 -18.51 -3.64
C ASP A 126 18.39 -17.07 -4.03
N THR A 127 18.02 -16.90 -5.30
CA THR A 127 17.55 -15.62 -5.80
C THR A 127 16.04 -15.62 -5.90
N TYR A 128 15.39 -14.69 -5.20
CA TYR A 128 13.96 -14.45 -5.29
C TYR A 128 13.68 -13.27 -6.22
N GLY A 129 12.67 -13.40 -7.06
CA GLY A 129 12.30 -12.35 -8.00
C GLY A 129 11.62 -11.17 -7.31
N VAL A 130 11.01 -11.39 -6.15
CA VAL A 130 10.34 -10.36 -5.36
C VAL A 130 10.63 -10.53 -3.88
N ALA A 131 11.04 -9.43 -3.26
CA ALA A 131 11.03 -9.27 -1.81
C ALA A 131 9.94 -8.27 -1.43
N MET A 132 9.04 -8.64 -0.50
CA MET A 132 7.93 -7.77 -0.15
C MET A 132 7.62 -7.77 1.35
N HIS A 133 6.99 -6.67 1.78
CA HIS A 133 6.41 -6.60 3.11
C HIS A 133 5.15 -7.46 3.21
N SER A 134 4.87 -8.00 4.40
CA SER A 134 3.69 -8.84 4.64
C SER A 134 2.34 -8.16 4.29
N ASN A 135 2.28 -6.83 4.31
CA ASN A 135 1.08 -6.07 3.95
C ASN A 135 0.98 -5.72 2.45
N ALA A 136 2.00 -6.05 1.64
CA ALA A 136 2.04 -5.67 0.23
C ALA A 136 0.86 -6.23 -0.59
N GLY A 137 0.37 -7.43 -0.24
CA GLY A 137 -0.77 -8.04 -0.92
C GLY A 137 -2.03 -7.16 -0.89
N GLN A 138 -2.30 -6.49 0.22
CA GLN A 138 -3.44 -5.58 0.34
C GLN A 138 -3.30 -4.38 -0.60
N SER A 139 -2.11 -3.78 -0.65
CA SER A 139 -1.84 -2.64 -1.55
C SER A 139 -1.92 -3.04 -3.02
N MET A 140 -1.50 -4.25 -3.37
CA MET A 140 -1.62 -4.78 -4.74
C MET A 140 -3.07 -4.97 -5.18
N ILE A 141 -3.96 -5.45 -4.28
CA ILE A 141 -5.40 -5.57 -4.57
C ILE A 141 -5.99 -4.19 -4.86
N LEU A 142 -5.65 -3.18 -4.06
CA LEU A 142 -6.08 -1.80 -4.30
C LEU A 142 -5.52 -1.24 -5.60
N ALA A 143 -4.26 -1.54 -5.95
CA ALA A 143 -3.63 -1.14 -7.21
C ALA A 143 -4.32 -1.78 -8.43
N LEU A 144 -4.96 -2.94 -8.28
CA LEU A 144 -5.82 -3.55 -9.29
C LEU A 144 -7.23 -2.93 -9.35
N GLY A 145 -7.46 -1.81 -8.65
CA GLY A 145 -8.72 -1.09 -8.64
C GLY A 145 -9.82 -1.76 -7.84
N GLN A 146 -9.49 -2.72 -6.98
CA GLN A 146 -10.48 -3.47 -6.23
C GLN A 146 -10.46 -3.12 -4.74
N SER A 147 -11.66 -2.95 -4.17
CA SER A 147 -11.87 -2.72 -2.74
C SER A 147 -13.14 -3.44 -2.28
N PRO A 148 -13.14 -4.05 -1.08
CA PRO A 148 -14.35 -4.62 -0.51
C PRO A 148 -15.25 -3.54 0.12
N LEU A 149 -14.81 -2.29 0.12
CA LEU A 149 -15.54 -1.15 0.66
C LEU A 149 -16.02 -0.25 -0.48
N THR A 150 -17.26 0.17 -0.39
CA THR A 150 -17.89 1.19 -1.22
C THR A 150 -18.47 2.28 -0.32
N ARG A 151 -19.14 3.26 -0.92
CA ARG A 151 -19.90 4.27 -0.18
C ARG A 151 -21.38 4.16 -0.54
N ASP A 152 -22.23 4.36 0.45
CA ASP A 152 -23.68 4.51 0.23
C ASP A 152 -23.99 5.90 -0.36
N ALA A 153 -25.29 6.15 -0.58
CA ALA A 153 -25.78 7.42 -1.13
C ALA A 153 -25.49 8.64 -0.23
N ASP A 154 -25.31 8.42 1.05
CA ASP A 154 -25.00 9.44 2.03
C ASP A 154 -23.49 9.59 2.30
N GLY A 155 -22.66 8.82 1.59
CA GLY A 155 -21.21 8.88 1.68
C GLY A 155 -20.60 8.06 2.82
N TYR A 156 -21.39 7.24 3.52
CA TYR A 156 -20.84 6.37 4.56
C TYR A 156 -20.16 5.14 3.96
N PRO A 157 -19.02 4.72 4.51
CA PRO A 157 -18.37 3.50 4.06
C PRO A 157 -19.23 2.28 4.42
N VAL A 158 -19.48 1.44 3.43
CA VAL A 158 -20.22 0.20 3.58
C VAL A 158 -19.41 -0.96 3.01
N TYR A 159 -19.51 -2.11 3.65
CA TYR A 159 -18.94 -3.33 3.12
C TYR A 159 -19.81 -3.84 1.97
N SER A 160 -19.31 -3.77 0.75
CA SER A 160 -20.01 -4.17 -0.46
C SER A 160 -19.94 -5.68 -0.75
N GLY A 161 -19.23 -6.42 0.08
CA GLY A 161 -18.98 -7.84 -0.13
C GLY A 161 -17.83 -8.10 -1.10
N LEU A 162 -17.69 -9.37 -1.48
CA LEU A 162 -16.66 -9.82 -2.38
C LEU A 162 -17.26 -9.98 -3.79
N SER A 163 -17.09 -8.98 -4.63
CA SER A 163 -17.45 -9.07 -6.05
C SER A 163 -16.58 -10.10 -6.77
N GLU A 164 -17.03 -10.63 -7.92
CA GLU A 164 -16.20 -11.51 -8.76
C GLU A 164 -14.87 -10.84 -9.12
N ALA A 165 -14.89 -9.57 -9.50
CA ALA A 165 -13.68 -8.81 -9.81
C ALA A 165 -12.72 -8.67 -8.61
N PHE A 166 -13.26 -8.50 -7.41
CA PHE A 166 -12.43 -8.52 -6.19
C PHE A 166 -11.82 -9.90 -5.94
N ILE A 167 -12.61 -10.96 -6.09
CA ILE A 167 -12.14 -12.35 -5.91
C ILE A 167 -11.03 -12.66 -6.91
N ASP A 168 -11.20 -12.29 -8.18
CA ASP A 168 -10.18 -12.49 -9.22
C ASP A 168 -8.88 -11.74 -8.90
N ALA A 169 -8.98 -10.48 -8.50
CA ALA A 169 -7.82 -9.68 -8.09
C ALA A 169 -7.13 -10.29 -6.86
N TYR A 170 -7.91 -10.71 -5.87
CA TYR A 170 -7.39 -11.38 -4.69
C TYR A 170 -6.65 -12.68 -5.04
N GLN A 171 -7.22 -13.52 -5.90
CA GLN A 171 -6.59 -14.77 -6.32
C GLN A 171 -5.28 -14.50 -7.09
N LYS A 172 -5.28 -13.53 -8.00
CA LYS A 172 -4.07 -13.12 -8.71
C LYS A 172 -2.96 -12.67 -7.74
N VAL A 173 -3.28 -11.81 -6.81
CA VAL A 173 -2.32 -11.31 -5.82
C VAL A 173 -1.83 -12.44 -4.92
N MET A 174 -2.73 -13.31 -4.45
CA MET A 174 -2.38 -14.42 -3.60
C MET A 174 -1.51 -15.46 -4.30
N THR A 175 -1.64 -15.64 -5.60
CA THR A 175 -0.77 -16.53 -6.39
C THR A 175 0.70 -16.10 -6.28
N LEU A 176 1.00 -14.82 -6.52
CA LEU A 176 2.35 -14.30 -6.32
C LEU A 176 2.75 -14.32 -4.83
N TYR A 177 1.86 -13.84 -3.96
CA TYR A 177 2.14 -13.67 -2.53
C TYR A 177 2.50 -14.99 -1.83
N THR A 178 1.95 -16.11 -2.29
CA THR A 178 2.18 -17.45 -1.72
C THR A 178 3.18 -18.29 -2.51
N ASP A 179 3.64 -17.81 -3.65
CA ASP A 179 4.66 -18.47 -4.46
C ASP A 179 6.02 -18.42 -3.74
N LYS A 180 6.37 -19.53 -3.14
CA LYS A 180 7.59 -19.66 -2.33
C LYS A 180 8.88 -19.69 -3.14
N GLN A 181 8.79 -19.86 -4.44
CA GLN A 181 9.95 -19.87 -5.35
C GLN A 181 10.23 -18.48 -5.93
N THR A 182 9.22 -17.63 -5.94
CA THR A 182 9.33 -16.28 -6.52
C THR A 182 9.36 -15.20 -5.46
N THR A 183 8.65 -15.41 -4.33
CA THR A 183 8.39 -14.36 -3.33
C THR A 183 9.01 -14.69 -1.99
N VAL A 184 9.86 -13.78 -1.50
CA VAL A 184 10.32 -13.75 -0.11
C VAL A 184 9.63 -12.59 0.63
N LYS A 185 9.27 -12.82 1.89
CA LYS A 185 8.60 -11.82 2.72
C LYS A 185 9.46 -11.47 3.93
N ASN A 186 9.29 -10.25 4.46
CA ASN A 186 9.90 -9.90 5.73
C ASN A 186 9.47 -10.89 6.81
N GLY A 187 10.41 -11.31 7.64
CA GLY A 187 10.24 -12.35 8.65
C GLY A 187 10.41 -13.79 8.16
N THR A 188 10.73 -14.01 6.87
CA THR A 188 11.24 -15.29 6.37
C THR A 188 12.65 -15.54 6.96
N ALA A 189 12.97 -16.78 7.31
CA ALA A 189 14.31 -17.15 7.77
C ALA A 189 15.36 -16.77 6.71
N GLY A 190 16.51 -16.22 7.14
CA GLY A 190 17.55 -15.72 6.22
C GLY A 190 17.31 -14.30 5.69
N VAL A 191 16.13 -13.72 5.89
CA VAL A 191 15.89 -12.30 5.61
C VAL A 191 16.23 -11.51 6.86
N GLU A 192 17.32 -10.75 6.82
CA GLU A 192 17.72 -9.90 7.94
C GLU A 192 16.62 -8.87 8.24
N LYS A 193 16.27 -8.79 9.53
CA LYS A 193 15.54 -7.62 10.02
C LYS A 193 16.54 -6.47 10.03
N VAL A 194 16.38 -5.54 9.12
CA VAL A 194 17.09 -4.27 9.21
C VAL A 194 16.51 -3.53 10.42
N ASP A 195 17.30 -3.45 11.49
CA ASP A 195 16.94 -2.70 12.69
C ASP A 195 16.68 -1.23 12.34
N GLY A 196 15.48 -0.77 12.62
CA GLY A 196 15.17 0.67 12.67
C GLY A 196 14.42 1.26 11.50
N GLY A 197 13.75 0.51 10.70
CA GLY A 197 12.87 1.10 9.72
C GLY A 197 12.68 0.25 8.47
N TYR A 198 11.55 0.44 7.95
CA TYR A 198 11.18 -0.01 6.62
C TYR A 198 12.09 0.71 5.61
N GLN A 199 13.14 0.07 5.16
CA GLN A 199 13.84 0.44 3.94
C GLN A 199 13.43 -0.49 2.83
#